data_4d504a8da4e62445bcbe8bcae0d5e4ac
#
_entry.id   4d504a8da4e62445bcbe8bcae0d5e4ac
#
_cell.length_a   1.000
_cell.length_b   1.000
_cell.length_c   1.000
_cell.angle_alpha   90.00
_cell.angle_beta   90.00
_cell.angle_gamma   90.00
#
_symmetry.space_group_name_H-M   'P 1'
#
loop_
_entity.id
_entity.type
_entity.pdbx_description
1 polymer ?
#
loop_
_entity_poly.entity_id
_entity_poly.type
_entity_poly.pdbx_seq_one_letter_code
_entity_poly.pdbx_strand_id
1 'polypeptide(L)'
;MAGRTSIIIQGTAWGVQETKNGKRFLRVSVSPGYRDRNGNWVSQPGQNYSVWPAGYANLNPVFDQIAQLRQNQDQFVDVTIVGEISGLDAYTNKKGEATASCNVNASAVAITNVRQKGGGQSQGYGAQGGYTQQTQGQAQPPASDPWSSDPSF
;
A
#
# COMPACT_ATOMS: atom_id res chain seq x y z
N MET A 1 4.13 -28.42 15.30
CA MET A 1 4.74 -27.43 14.39
C MET A 1 3.84 -26.24 14.26
N ALA A 2 4.38 -25.07 14.43
CA ALA A 2 3.59 -23.85 14.27
C ALA A 2 3.45 -23.53 12.79
N GLY A 3 2.23 -23.26 12.37
CA GLY A 3 1.98 -22.86 11.00
C GLY A 3 2.31 -21.38 10.81
N ARG A 4 2.66 -21.02 9.58
CA ARG A 4 2.92 -19.64 9.19
C ARG A 4 2.18 -19.32 7.91
N THR A 5 1.71 -18.10 7.81
CA THR A 5 1.08 -17.62 6.58
C THR A 5 1.91 -16.49 6.03
N SER A 6 2.67 -16.79 4.99
CA SER A 6 3.46 -15.78 4.30
C SER A 6 2.58 -14.99 3.36
N ILE A 7 2.87 -13.70 3.21
CA ILE A 7 2.06 -12.81 2.40
C ILE A 7 2.96 -11.80 1.70
N ILE A 8 2.55 -11.44 0.49
CA ILE A 8 3.12 -10.31 -0.23
C ILE A 8 1.98 -9.33 -0.44
N ILE A 9 2.19 -8.08 -0.02
CA ILE A 9 1.18 -7.04 -0.13
C ILE A 9 1.71 -5.99 -1.08
N GLN A 10 0.90 -5.62 -2.05
CA GLN A 10 1.14 -4.47 -2.90
C GLN A 10 0.00 -3.50 -2.65
N GLY A 11 0.31 -2.37 -2.06
CA GLY A 11 -0.73 -1.44 -1.64
C GLY A 11 -0.21 -0.03 -1.46
N THR A 12 -1.06 0.81 -0.91
CA THR A 12 -0.75 2.21 -0.65
C THR A 12 -0.50 2.41 0.83
N ALA A 13 0.65 3.01 1.13
CA ALA A 13 1.03 3.33 2.50
C ALA A 13 0.41 4.67 2.90
N TRP A 14 -0.31 4.67 4.01
CA TRP A 14 -1.00 5.87 4.47
C TRP A 14 -0.24 6.64 5.54
N GLY A 15 0.69 6.00 6.18
CA GLY A 15 1.52 6.67 7.17
C GLY A 15 2.05 5.71 8.19
N VAL A 16 3.01 6.21 8.95
CA VAL A 16 3.62 5.47 10.03
C VAL A 16 3.02 5.98 11.33
N GLN A 17 2.60 5.06 12.17
CA GLN A 17 2.07 5.37 13.47
C GLN A 17 2.95 4.78 14.57
N GLU A 18 2.83 5.34 15.75
CA GLU A 18 3.61 4.89 16.87
C GLU A 18 2.66 4.58 18.04
N THR A 19 2.89 3.46 18.68
CA THR A 19 2.12 3.10 19.86
C THR A 19 2.66 3.82 21.09
N LYS A 20 1.91 3.72 22.19
CA LYS A 20 2.35 4.31 23.46
C LYS A 20 3.69 3.77 23.93
N ASN A 21 4.05 2.57 23.49
CA ASN A 21 5.31 1.94 23.88
C ASN A 21 6.45 2.26 22.92
N GLY A 22 6.23 3.16 21.98
CA GLY A 22 7.25 3.53 21.02
C GLY A 22 7.41 2.58 19.85
N LYS A 23 6.52 1.64 19.67
CA LYS A 23 6.58 0.74 18.52
C LYS A 23 5.93 1.40 17.32
N ARG A 24 6.60 1.32 16.20
CA ARG A 24 6.13 1.92 14.96
C ARG A 24 5.53 0.87 14.05
N PHE A 25 4.49 1.23 13.37
CA PHE A 25 3.89 0.38 12.36
C PHE A 25 3.40 1.22 11.18
N LEU A 26 3.31 0.57 10.03
CA LEU A 26 2.88 1.23 8.79
C LEU A 26 1.45 0.84 8.50
N ARG A 27 0.64 1.81 8.18
CA ARG A 27 -0.73 1.57 7.73
C ARG A 27 -0.76 1.48 6.22
N VAL A 28 -1.29 0.38 5.72
CA VAL A 28 -1.34 0.10 4.29
C VAL A 28 -2.75 -0.35 3.93
N SER A 29 -3.23 0.09 2.79
CA SER A 29 -4.48 -0.40 2.26
C SER A 29 -4.28 -0.97 0.86
N VAL A 30 -5.10 -1.95 0.53
CA VAL A 30 -5.17 -2.54 -0.80
C VAL A 30 -6.58 -2.38 -1.29
N SER A 31 -6.73 -1.89 -2.51
CA SER A 31 -8.04 -1.73 -3.13
C SER A 31 -8.17 -2.73 -4.27
N PRO A 32 -8.62 -3.94 -3.97
CA PRO A 32 -8.73 -4.96 -5.01
C PRO A 32 -9.87 -4.67 -5.96
N GLY A 33 -9.77 -5.26 -7.13
CA GLY A 33 -10.81 -5.16 -8.12
C GLY A 33 -10.49 -6.04 -9.32
N TYR A 34 -11.40 -6.07 -10.25
CA TYR A 34 -11.22 -6.85 -11.46
C TYR A 34 -11.98 -6.19 -12.61
N ARG A 35 -11.65 -6.59 -13.84
CA ARG A 35 -12.43 -6.18 -15.00
C ARG A 35 -13.52 -7.20 -15.27
N ASP A 36 -14.73 -6.72 -15.48
CA ASP A 36 -15.82 -7.59 -15.82
C ASP A 36 -15.79 -7.94 -17.32
N ARG A 37 -16.78 -8.68 -17.76
CA ARG A 37 -16.83 -9.13 -19.15
C ARG A 37 -16.96 -7.99 -20.14
N ASN A 38 -17.45 -6.85 -19.69
CA ASN A 38 -17.60 -5.67 -20.54
C ASN A 38 -16.39 -4.76 -20.48
N GLY A 39 -15.35 -5.16 -19.74
CA GLY A 39 -14.16 -4.35 -19.62
C GLY A 39 -14.23 -3.27 -18.55
N ASN A 40 -15.31 -3.21 -17.79
CA ASN A 40 -15.47 -2.23 -16.74
C ASN A 40 -14.73 -2.67 -15.48
N TRP A 41 -14.19 -1.73 -14.76
CA TRP A 41 -13.54 -2.02 -13.49
C TRP A 41 -14.58 -2.19 -12.40
N VAL A 42 -14.48 -3.29 -11.67
CA VAL A 42 -15.35 -3.57 -10.53
C VAL A 42 -14.50 -3.54 -9.27
N SER A 43 -14.74 -2.57 -8.41
CA SER A 43 -14.02 -2.45 -7.16
C SER A 43 -14.59 -3.40 -6.13
N GLN A 44 -13.71 -3.95 -5.31
CA GLN A 44 -14.10 -4.80 -4.19
C GLN A 44 -13.77 -4.08 -2.88
N PRO A 45 -14.31 -4.55 -1.76
CA PRO A 45 -14.01 -3.94 -0.48
C PRO A 45 -12.52 -3.84 -0.23
N GLY A 46 -12.09 -2.71 0.29
CA GLY A 46 -10.70 -2.48 0.60
C GLY A 46 -10.20 -3.37 1.72
N GLN A 47 -8.91 -3.62 1.73
CA GLN A 47 -8.26 -4.40 2.76
C GLN A 47 -7.29 -3.49 3.50
N ASN A 48 -7.29 -3.57 4.82
CA ASN A 48 -6.42 -2.76 5.67
C ASN A 48 -5.40 -3.63 6.37
N TYR A 49 -4.17 -3.15 6.38
CA TYR A 49 -3.07 -3.87 7.00
C TYR A 49 -2.32 -2.96 7.97
N SER A 50 -1.97 -3.52 9.12
CA SER A 50 -1.04 -2.90 10.05
C SER A 50 0.26 -3.69 9.96
N VAL A 51 1.30 -3.02 9.49
CA VAL A 51 2.55 -3.68 9.14
C VAL A 51 3.60 -3.34 10.19
N TRP A 52 4.03 -4.36 10.90
CA TRP A 52 4.99 -4.26 11.99
C TRP A 52 6.32 -4.83 11.55
N PRO A 53 7.45 -4.26 11.97
CA PRO A 53 8.73 -4.87 11.67
C PRO A 53 8.85 -6.25 12.34
N ALA A 54 9.30 -7.23 11.59
CA ALA A 54 9.68 -8.50 12.18
C ALA A 54 10.86 -8.27 13.15
N GLY A 55 10.97 -9.11 14.15
CA GLY A 55 11.95 -8.90 15.21
C GLY A 55 13.40 -8.78 14.72
N TYR A 56 13.70 -9.37 13.57
CA TYR A 56 15.04 -9.32 13.01
C TYR A 56 15.19 -8.27 11.90
N ALA A 57 14.14 -7.55 11.58
CA ALA A 57 14.14 -6.60 10.46
C ALA A 57 14.25 -5.17 10.98
N ASN A 58 15.11 -4.40 10.35
CA ASN A 58 15.18 -2.96 10.63
C ASN A 58 14.48 -2.21 9.51
N LEU A 59 13.23 -1.83 9.74
CA LEU A 59 12.44 -1.09 8.77
C LEU A 59 12.40 0.41 9.05
N ASN A 60 13.14 0.88 10.04
CA ASN A 60 13.15 2.29 10.39
C ASN A 60 13.52 3.21 9.22
N PRO A 61 14.53 2.90 8.41
CA PRO A 61 14.86 3.80 7.30
C PRO A 61 13.72 3.96 6.30
N VAL A 62 13.04 2.87 5.92
CA VAL A 62 11.95 2.96 4.97
C VAL A 62 10.72 3.59 5.61
N PHE A 63 10.48 3.35 6.89
CA PHE A 63 9.38 4.01 7.61
C PHE A 63 9.62 5.51 7.67
N ASP A 64 10.84 5.95 7.95
CA ASP A 64 11.17 7.37 7.96
C ASP A 64 10.97 8.00 6.59
N GLN A 65 11.35 7.30 5.54
CA GLN A 65 11.17 7.79 4.18
C GLN A 65 9.69 7.92 3.84
N ILE A 66 8.89 6.93 4.19
CA ILE A 66 7.44 6.97 3.95
C ILE A 66 6.82 8.11 4.75
N ALA A 67 7.20 8.26 6.02
CA ALA A 67 6.67 9.33 6.84
C ALA A 67 6.99 10.70 6.25
N GLN A 68 8.18 10.87 5.73
CA GLN A 68 8.57 12.11 5.09
C GLN A 68 7.77 12.37 3.82
N LEU A 69 7.60 11.37 2.98
CA LEU A 69 6.82 11.51 1.76
C LEU A 69 5.35 11.81 2.06
N ARG A 70 4.82 11.25 3.13
CA ARG A 70 3.43 11.45 3.49
C ARG A 70 3.17 12.76 4.23
N GLN A 71 4.19 13.54 4.50
CA GLN A 71 3.97 14.91 4.94
C GLN A 71 3.25 15.74 3.87
N ASN A 72 3.48 15.42 2.61
CA ASN A 72 2.69 15.96 1.52
C ASN A 72 1.50 15.03 1.29
N GLN A 73 0.33 15.45 1.74
CA GLN A 73 -0.86 14.61 1.65
C GLN A 73 -1.37 14.43 0.22
N ASP A 74 -0.85 15.19 -0.71
CA ASP A 74 -1.19 15.02 -2.12
C ASP A 74 -0.34 13.95 -2.79
N GLN A 75 0.58 13.34 -2.07
CA GLN A 75 1.38 12.23 -2.58
C GLN A 75 0.87 10.91 -2.02
N PHE A 76 0.76 9.93 -2.90
CA PHE A 76 0.47 8.55 -2.51
C PHE A 76 1.73 7.73 -2.68
N VAL A 77 2.01 6.91 -1.69
CA VAL A 77 3.22 6.09 -1.67
C VAL A 77 2.79 4.63 -1.82
N ASP A 78 3.17 4.02 -2.92
CA ASP A 78 2.88 2.61 -3.15
C ASP A 78 4.04 1.76 -2.66
N VAL A 79 3.71 0.67 -2.00
CA VAL A 79 4.71 -0.18 -1.37
C VAL A 79 4.47 -1.64 -1.71
N THR A 80 5.52 -2.41 -1.66
CA THR A 80 5.48 -3.88 -1.66
C THR A 80 6.05 -4.36 -0.35
N ILE A 81 5.33 -5.24 0.30
CA ILE A 81 5.66 -5.73 1.63
C ILE A 81 5.73 -7.25 1.58
N VAL A 82 6.75 -7.79 2.19
CA VAL A 82 6.90 -9.24 2.37
C VAL A 82 6.88 -9.53 3.85
N GLY A 83 6.04 -10.44 4.28
CA GLY A 83 5.94 -10.75 5.69
C GLY A 83 5.06 -11.95 5.99
N GLU A 84 4.66 -12.04 7.24
CA GLU A 84 3.81 -13.11 7.73
C GLU A 84 2.61 -12.49 8.46
N ILE A 85 1.46 -13.09 8.27
CA ILE A 85 0.27 -12.65 8.99
C ILE A 85 0.43 -13.05 10.45
N SER A 86 0.26 -12.09 11.35
CA SER A 86 0.34 -12.34 12.78
C SER A 86 -1.00 -12.30 13.48
N GLY A 87 -2.02 -11.73 12.86
CA GLY A 87 -3.34 -11.69 13.46
C GLY A 87 -4.33 -10.87 12.68
N LEU A 88 -5.57 -10.95 13.10
CA LEU A 88 -6.67 -10.19 12.53
C LEU A 88 -7.38 -9.47 13.65
N ASP A 89 -7.64 -8.17 13.44
CA ASP A 89 -8.39 -7.38 14.42
C ASP A 89 -9.68 -6.89 13.76
N ALA A 90 -10.78 -7.13 14.42
CA ALA A 90 -12.08 -6.61 13.99
C ALA A 90 -12.42 -5.40 14.86
N TYR A 91 -12.93 -4.36 14.25
CA TYR A 91 -13.30 -3.16 14.97
C TYR A 91 -14.41 -2.43 14.23
N THR A 92 -14.99 -1.44 14.92
CA THR A 92 -15.99 -0.58 14.31
C THR A 92 -15.33 0.74 13.98
N ASN A 93 -15.46 1.18 12.74
CA ASN A 93 -14.85 2.43 12.31
C ASN A 93 -15.68 3.63 12.78
N LYS A 94 -15.21 4.83 12.46
CA LYS A 94 -15.89 6.06 12.89
C LYS A 94 -17.28 6.22 12.30
N LYS A 95 -17.58 5.51 11.22
CA LYS A 95 -18.90 5.54 10.61
C LYS A 95 -19.84 4.51 11.19
N GLY A 96 -19.40 3.72 12.16
CA GLY A 96 -20.20 2.68 12.76
C GLY A 96 -20.21 1.37 11.99
N GLU A 97 -19.36 1.23 11.01
CA GLU A 97 -19.34 0.02 10.20
C GLU A 97 -18.32 -0.96 10.74
N ALA A 98 -18.67 -2.23 10.71
CA ALA A 98 -17.74 -3.29 11.09
C ALA A 98 -16.63 -3.38 10.06
N THR A 99 -15.41 -3.43 10.50
CA THR A 99 -14.26 -3.52 9.62
C THR A 99 -13.18 -4.38 10.26
N ALA A 100 -12.15 -4.68 9.52
CA ALA A 100 -11.08 -5.52 10.00
C ALA A 100 -9.73 -5.02 9.48
N SER A 101 -8.71 -5.31 10.24
CA SER A 101 -7.33 -5.04 9.87
C SER A 101 -6.53 -6.30 10.07
N CYS A 102 -5.62 -6.55 9.16
CA CYS A 102 -4.72 -7.69 9.27
C CYS A 102 -3.37 -7.21 9.75
N ASN A 103 -2.86 -7.84 10.80
CA ASN A 103 -1.54 -7.54 11.33
C ASN A 103 -0.50 -8.40 10.62
N VAL A 104 0.55 -7.78 10.16
CA VAL A 104 1.61 -8.43 9.41
C VAL A 104 2.94 -8.09 10.04
N ASN A 105 3.76 -9.11 10.27
CA ASN A 105 5.15 -8.92 10.66
C ASN A 105 6.00 -8.95 9.39
N ALA A 106 6.52 -7.81 9.00
CA ALA A 106 7.20 -7.66 7.73
C ALA A 106 8.69 -7.84 7.85
N SER A 107 9.24 -8.63 6.94
CA SER A 107 10.68 -8.78 6.80
C SER A 107 11.26 -7.74 5.83
N ALA A 108 10.44 -7.20 4.94
CA ALA A 108 10.88 -6.22 3.97
C ALA A 108 9.72 -5.32 3.56
N VAL A 109 10.04 -4.06 3.36
CA VAL A 109 9.11 -3.06 2.82
C VAL A 109 9.88 -2.25 1.80
N ALA A 110 9.35 -2.13 0.60
CA ALA A 110 9.97 -1.36 -0.46
C ALA A 110 8.97 -0.35 -1.02
N ILE A 111 9.40 0.88 -1.21
CA ILE A 111 8.62 1.89 -1.92
C ILE A 111 8.76 1.58 -3.40
N THR A 112 7.66 1.33 -4.05
CA THR A 112 7.66 0.98 -5.48
C THR A 112 7.27 2.14 -6.36
N ASN A 113 6.50 3.10 -5.83
CA ASN A 113 6.07 4.23 -6.63
C ASN A 113 5.62 5.37 -5.72
N VAL A 114 5.68 6.58 -6.24
CA VAL A 114 5.12 7.76 -5.58
C VAL A 114 4.26 8.47 -6.61
N ARG A 115 2.98 8.61 -6.30
CA ARG A 115 2.02 9.20 -7.22
C ARG A 115 1.52 10.53 -6.68
N GLN A 116 1.23 11.46 -7.56
CA GLN A 116 0.62 12.73 -7.18
C GLN A 116 -0.89 12.62 -7.27
N LYS A 117 -1.57 13.19 -6.30
CA LYS A 117 -3.02 13.22 -6.30
C LYS A 117 -3.51 14.04 -7.50
N GLY A 118 -4.38 13.45 -8.29
CA GLY A 118 -4.98 14.13 -9.42
C GLY A 118 -4.03 14.41 -10.58
N GLY A 119 -2.77 14.17 -10.41
CA GLY A 119 -1.80 14.49 -11.43
C GLY A 119 -1.61 13.42 -12.47
N GLY A 120 -1.95 12.24 -12.17
CA GLY A 120 -1.76 11.14 -13.10
C GLY A 120 -0.34 10.77 -13.35
N GLN A 121 0.60 11.45 -12.79
CA GLN A 121 1.99 11.12 -12.97
C GLN A 121 2.51 10.34 -11.81
N SER A 122 3.37 9.39 -12.06
CA SER A 122 4.01 8.63 -11.01
C SER A 122 5.51 8.61 -11.23
N GLN A 123 6.24 8.50 -10.14
CA GLN A 123 7.68 8.37 -10.17
C GLN A 123 8.03 7.00 -9.67
N GLY A 124 8.80 6.27 -10.45
CA GLY A 124 9.28 4.98 -10.02
C GLY A 124 10.35 5.14 -8.97
N TYR A 125 10.36 4.24 -8.00
CA TYR A 125 11.41 4.18 -6.99
C TYR A 125 12.12 2.86 -7.11
N GLY A 126 13.42 2.90 -7.10
CA GLY A 126 14.21 1.70 -7.21
C GLY A 126 14.37 1.22 -8.59
N ALA A 127 13.41 1.27 -9.38
CA ALA A 127 13.49 0.75 -10.66
C ALA A 127 13.98 1.75 -11.52
N GLN A 128 14.57 2.35 -11.49
CA GLN A 128 14.91 3.15 -12.37
C GLN A 128 13.97 3.57 -13.13
N GLY A 129 13.66 4.38 -13.00
CA GLY A 129 12.71 4.92 -13.62
C GLY A 129 12.75 5.04 -15.03
N GLY A 130 13.75 4.79 -15.61
CA GLY A 130 13.73 4.90 -17.00
C GLY A 130 12.68 4.13 -17.60
N TYR A 131 12.46 2.97 -17.05
CA TYR A 131 11.56 2.22 -17.63
C TYR A 131 10.20 2.70 -17.54
N THR A 132 10.01 3.46 -16.66
CA THR A 132 8.75 3.91 -16.61
C THR A 132 8.42 4.87 -17.61
N GLN A 133 9.15 5.30 -18.23
CA GLN A 133 8.76 6.13 -19.04
C GLN A 133 8.15 5.78 -20.04
N GLN A 134 8.18 5.09 -20.37
CA GLN A 134 7.55 4.83 -21.26
C GLN A 134 6.40 4.66 -21.03
N THR A 135 6.26 4.63 -20.70
CA THR A 135 5.27 4.63 -20.55
C THR A 135 4.56 5.43 -20.62
N GLN A 136 5.07 5.82 -20.91
CA GLN A 136 4.55 6.35 -20.99
C GLN A 136 3.85 6.59 -21.41
N GLY A 137 3.90 6.93 -21.59
CA GLY A 137 3.16 7.19 -21.82
C GLY A 137 2.51 6.91 -22.36
N GLN A 138 2.60 6.61 -22.63
CA GLN A 138 1.82 6.27 -22.91
C GLN A 138 1.04 5.99 -22.54
N ALA A 139 1.04 6.12 -22.42
CA ALA A 139 0.29 5.93 -22.01
C ALA A 139 -0.48 5.72 -21.74
N GLN A 140 -0.58 5.55 -21.54
CA GLN A 140 -1.41 5.41 -21.14
C GLN A 140 -1.99 5.58 -20.64
N PRO A 141 -2.23 5.57 -20.82
CA PRO A 141 -2.97 5.91 -20.36
C PRO A 141 -3.38 6.07 -19.57
N PRO A 142 -3.30 6.26 -19.46
CA PRO A 142 -3.57 6.44 -18.40
C PRO A 142 -4.36 6.04 -17.73
N ALA A 143 -4.43 6.09 -17.75
CA ALA A 143 -5.19 5.98 -17.11
C ALA A 143 -5.61 4.89 -16.52
N SER A 144 -5.41 4.15 -16.47
CA SER A 144 -5.88 3.04 -16.01
C SER A 144 -5.32 2.56 -14.79
N ASP A 145 -4.84 3.37 -14.01
CA ASP A 145 -4.29 3.07 -12.73
C ASP A 145 -5.40 2.76 -11.75
N PRO A 146 -5.47 1.59 -11.18
CA PRO A 146 -6.51 1.27 -10.21
C PRO A 146 -6.40 2.12 -8.97
N TRP A 147 -5.25 2.69 -8.71
CA TRP A 147 -5.08 3.50 -7.54
C TRP A 147 -5.66 4.87 -7.71
N SER A 148 -5.95 5.27 -8.92
CA SER A 148 -6.51 6.57 -9.15
C SER A 148 -7.98 6.61 -8.87
N SER A 149 -8.53 5.58 -8.38
CA SER A 149 -9.94 5.46 -8.13
C SER A 149 -10.76 5.50 -9.37
N ASP A 150 -10.17 5.55 -10.49
CA ASP A 150 -10.92 5.49 -11.69
C ASP A 150 -11.00 4.07 -12.16
N PRO A 151 -12.12 3.47 -12.00
CA PRO A 151 -12.25 2.09 -12.37
C PRO A 151 -12.27 1.88 -13.87
N SER A 152 -12.22 2.90 -14.61
CA SER A 152 -12.28 2.73 -16.04
C SER A 152 -10.95 2.40 -16.65
N PHE A 153 -9.93 2.36 -15.87
CA PHE A 153 -8.65 2.13 -16.47
C PHE A 153 -8.53 0.79 -17.15
#